data_fcd6aa8cdadb46d97cce8131fe735601
#
_entry.id   fcd6aa8cdadb46d97cce8131fe735601
#
_cell.length_a   1.000
_cell.length_b   1.000
_cell.length_c   1.000
_cell.angle_alpha   90.00
_cell.angle_beta   90.00
_cell.angle_gamma   90.00
#
_symmetry.space_group_name_H-M   'P 1'
#
loop_
_entity.id
_entity.type
_entity.pdbx_description
1 polymer ?
#
loop_
_entity_poly.entity_id
_entity_poly.type
_entity_poly.pdbx_seq_one_letter_code
_entity_poly.pdbx_strand_id
1 'polypeptide(L)'
;MTAEQTLAPQERKENSYRAYKREQEVISRHKIYKTTALYATYSIIILVLAIRSGSVLWGLAFIPVGIIFWMLSEYTSHRYIFHHKFEVSEETPLKKFFTTLGVKYLDPMHTGHHERPFDGNHMSGRIRDLLPMFVIGAGLGIFFFPVAVITATWFICYLAEEWIHHATHFYNFRDPYFRYMKKHHMYHHTKQGMKYGFGTTSGIIDYFWNSRYPEHIRQRLYGAKKSIAANQAEPQA
;
A
#
# COMPACT_ATOMS: atom_id res chain seq x y z
N MET A 1 28.75 33.47 5.97
CA MET A 1 28.62 32.17 5.30
C MET A 1 27.77 31.28 6.24
N THR A 2 26.70 30.70 5.73
CA THR A 2 25.90 29.76 6.53
C THR A 2 26.64 28.43 6.65
N ALA A 3 26.38 27.66 7.73
CA ALA A 3 27.01 26.35 7.96
C ALA A 3 26.85 25.40 6.75
N GLU A 4 25.80 25.58 5.96
CA GLU A 4 25.50 24.79 4.75
C GLU A 4 26.45 25.11 3.57
N GLN A 5 27.03 26.32 3.54
CA GLN A 5 27.98 26.73 2.48
C GLN A 5 29.39 26.14 2.67
N THR A 6 29.68 25.59 3.87
CA THR A 6 30.97 24.96 4.19
C THR A 6 31.01 23.46 3.90
N LEU A 7 29.86 22.81 3.62
CA LEU A 7 29.77 21.37 3.32
C LEU A 7 30.26 21.05 1.91
N ALA A 8 30.83 19.85 1.75
CA ALA A 8 31.17 19.32 0.44
C ALA A 8 29.90 19.19 -0.46
N PRO A 9 30.02 19.32 -1.80
CA PRO A 9 28.88 19.27 -2.71
C PRO A 9 28.01 18.00 -2.54
N GLN A 10 28.61 16.86 -2.24
CA GLN A 10 27.92 15.60 -2.02
C GLN A 10 27.14 15.61 -0.71
N GLU A 11 27.69 16.15 0.36
CA GLU A 11 27.01 16.29 1.66
C GLU A 11 25.83 17.26 1.57
N ARG A 12 25.96 18.36 0.82
CA ARG A 12 24.86 19.30 0.55
C ARG A 12 23.72 18.60 -0.18
N LYS A 13 24.01 17.80 -1.21
CA LYS A 13 23.02 17.03 -1.96
C LYS A 13 22.31 15.99 -1.09
N GLU A 14 23.04 15.29 -0.24
CA GLU A 14 22.48 14.32 0.70
C GLU A 14 21.59 14.98 1.75
N ASN A 15 22.00 16.10 2.32
CA ASN A 15 21.21 16.85 3.30
C ASN A 15 19.93 17.43 2.67
N SER A 16 20.00 17.94 1.45
CA SER A 16 18.84 18.40 0.68
C SER A 16 17.84 17.26 0.42
N TYR A 17 18.34 16.08 0.03
CA TYR A 17 17.48 14.91 -0.18
C TYR A 17 16.82 14.42 1.10
N ARG A 18 17.55 14.41 2.23
CA ARG A 18 17.00 14.04 3.54
C ARG A 18 15.94 15.04 4.01
N ALA A 19 16.13 16.33 3.77
CA ALA A 19 15.15 17.37 4.09
C ALA A 19 13.89 17.20 3.24
N TYR A 20 14.02 17.03 1.93
CA TYR A 20 12.89 16.72 1.04
C TYR A 20 12.13 15.49 1.51
N LYS A 21 12.81 14.39 1.78
CA LYS A 21 12.15 13.15 2.22
C LYS A 21 11.37 13.32 3.53
N ARG A 22 11.88 14.12 4.47
CA ARG A 22 11.16 14.44 5.74
C ARG A 22 9.91 15.26 5.48
N GLU A 23 9.99 16.25 4.60
CA GLU A 23 8.83 17.05 4.21
C GLU A 23 7.73 16.19 3.57
N GLN A 24 8.10 15.33 2.63
CA GLN A 24 7.16 14.45 1.95
C GLN A 24 6.55 13.39 2.88
N GLU A 25 7.31 12.91 3.86
CA GLU A 25 6.81 12.04 4.93
C GLU A 25 5.68 12.72 5.72
N VAL A 26 5.86 13.98 6.10
CA VAL A 26 4.84 14.75 6.83
C VAL A 26 3.59 14.95 5.97
N ILE A 27 3.72 15.28 4.69
CA ILE A 27 2.61 15.44 3.75
C ILE A 27 1.80 14.14 3.64
N SER A 28 2.47 13.01 3.39
CA SER A 28 1.84 11.69 3.32
C SER A 28 1.09 11.36 4.59
N ARG A 29 1.72 11.50 5.75
CA ARG A 29 1.14 11.19 7.06
C ARG A 29 -0.12 12.01 7.35
N HIS A 30 -0.14 13.30 7.02
CA HIS A 30 -1.33 14.14 7.17
C HIS A 30 -2.53 13.66 6.35
N LYS A 31 -2.28 13.12 5.16
CA LYS A 31 -3.35 12.54 4.32
C LYS A 31 -3.92 11.27 4.97
N ILE A 32 -3.04 10.39 5.41
CA ILE A 32 -3.44 9.11 6.04
C ILE A 32 -4.23 9.37 7.35
N TYR A 33 -3.86 10.35 8.15
CA TYR A 33 -4.62 10.66 9.39
C TYR A 33 -6.08 10.99 9.13
N LYS A 34 -6.41 11.70 8.05
CA LYS A 34 -7.81 12.04 7.71
C LYS A 34 -8.61 10.78 7.36
N THR A 35 -8.04 9.91 6.56
CA THR A 35 -8.65 8.63 6.20
C THR A 35 -8.75 7.71 7.42
N THR A 36 -7.71 7.69 8.26
CA THR A 36 -7.71 6.94 9.53
C THR A 36 -8.85 7.37 10.43
N ALA A 37 -9.03 8.68 10.64
CA ALA A 37 -10.11 9.20 11.47
C ALA A 37 -11.49 8.75 10.96
N LEU A 38 -11.75 8.85 9.65
CA LEU A 38 -13.03 8.46 9.06
C LEU A 38 -13.31 6.95 9.24
N TYR A 39 -12.36 6.11 8.80
CA TYR A 39 -12.57 4.67 8.74
C TYR A 39 -12.52 4.00 10.13
N ALA A 40 -11.63 4.48 11.01
CA ALA A 40 -11.58 4.01 12.39
C ALA A 40 -12.87 4.39 13.14
N THR A 41 -13.41 5.59 12.94
CA THR A 41 -14.68 6.01 13.56
C THR A 41 -15.82 5.07 13.14
N TYR A 42 -15.96 4.77 11.85
CA TYR A 42 -16.96 3.82 11.37
C TYR A 42 -16.78 2.45 12.04
N SER A 43 -15.55 1.92 12.06
CA SER A 43 -15.27 0.59 12.63
C SER A 43 -15.57 0.53 14.15
N ILE A 44 -15.25 1.62 14.87
CA ILE A 44 -15.59 1.75 16.29
C ILE A 44 -17.12 1.76 16.48
N ILE A 45 -17.86 2.50 15.67
CA ILE A 45 -19.34 2.52 15.72
C ILE A 45 -19.90 1.13 15.52
N ILE A 46 -19.44 0.38 14.51
CA ILE A 46 -19.89 -0.99 14.26
C ILE A 46 -19.56 -1.90 15.43
N LEU A 47 -18.38 -1.80 16.02
CA LEU A 47 -18.02 -2.57 17.21
C LEU A 47 -18.93 -2.27 18.41
N VAL A 48 -19.19 -0.98 18.68
CA VAL A 48 -20.08 -0.56 19.77
C VAL A 48 -21.50 -1.08 19.55
N LEU A 49 -22.02 -1.02 18.34
CA LEU A 49 -23.33 -1.56 17.98
C LEU A 49 -23.37 -3.09 18.15
N ALA A 50 -22.32 -3.80 17.75
CA ALA A 50 -22.19 -5.24 17.95
C ALA A 50 -22.24 -5.63 19.45
N ILE A 51 -21.51 -4.89 20.29
CA ILE A 51 -21.49 -5.10 21.74
C ILE A 51 -22.89 -4.85 22.34
N ARG A 52 -23.52 -3.73 21.99
CA ARG A 52 -24.83 -3.34 22.53
C ARG A 52 -25.98 -4.26 22.12
N SER A 53 -25.91 -4.83 20.92
CA SER A 53 -26.91 -5.78 20.40
C SER A 53 -26.66 -7.25 20.83
N GLY A 54 -25.58 -7.53 21.56
CA GLY A 54 -25.15 -8.89 21.88
C GLY A 54 -24.65 -9.72 20.69
N SER A 55 -24.35 -9.05 19.56
CA SER A 55 -24.00 -9.72 18.30
C SER A 55 -22.49 -9.89 18.10
N VAL A 56 -21.68 -9.77 19.16
CA VAL A 56 -20.20 -9.82 19.06
C VAL A 56 -19.70 -11.12 18.44
N LEU A 57 -20.22 -12.27 18.88
CA LEU A 57 -19.80 -13.58 18.35
C LEU A 57 -20.12 -13.72 16.86
N TRP A 58 -21.30 -13.26 16.44
CA TRP A 58 -21.66 -13.17 15.03
C TRP A 58 -20.71 -12.23 14.27
N GLY A 59 -20.42 -11.07 14.83
CA GLY A 59 -19.46 -10.13 14.25
C GLY A 59 -18.09 -10.78 14.04
N LEU A 60 -17.55 -11.47 15.05
CA LEU A 60 -16.26 -12.17 14.97
C LEU A 60 -16.21 -13.19 13.84
N ALA A 61 -17.33 -13.88 13.53
CA ALA A 61 -17.38 -14.85 12.43
C ALA A 61 -17.18 -14.22 11.03
N PHE A 62 -17.50 -12.94 10.85
CA PHE A 62 -17.35 -12.24 9.56
C PHE A 62 -16.02 -11.50 9.39
N ILE A 63 -15.20 -11.37 10.44
CA ILE A 63 -13.85 -10.77 10.34
C ILE A 63 -12.98 -11.52 9.33
N PRO A 64 -12.82 -12.86 9.36
CA PRO A 64 -12.03 -13.58 8.36
C PRO A 64 -12.50 -13.32 6.92
N VAL A 65 -13.82 -13.20 6.71
CA VAL A 65 -14.39 -12.88 5.39
C VAL A 65 -13.95 -11.49 4.95
N GLY A 66 -13.99 -10.50 5.85
CA GLY A 66 -13.51 -9.14 5.57
C GLY A 66 -12.01 -9.09 5.24
N ILE A 67 -11.19 -9.86 5.95
CA ILE A 67 -9.74 -9.98 5.68
C ILE A 67 -9.48 -10.59 4.30
N ILE A 68 -10.15 -11.70 3.97
CA ILE A 68 -10.00 -12.35 2.66
C ILE A 68 -10.47 -11.41 1.56
N PHE A 69 -11.60 -10.74 1.75
CA PHE A 69 -12.11 -9.76 0.80
C PHE A 69 -11.14 -8.60 0.60
N TRP A 70 -10.51 -8.11 1.68
CA TRP A 70 -9.43 -7.11 1.58
C TRP A 70 -8.26 -7.62 0.76
N MET A 71 -7.71 -8.77 1.09
CA MET A 71 -6.53 -9.33 0.39
C MET A 71 -6.77 -9.49 -1.11
N LEU A 72 -7.96 -9.95 -1.49
CA LEU A 72 -8.34 -10.08 -2.90
C LEU A 72 -8.51 -8.72 -3.56
N SER A 73 -9.17 -7.76 -2.90
CA SER A 73 -9.40 -6.42 -3.45
C SER A 73 -8.10 -5.60 -3.55
N GLU A 74 -7.21 -5.67 -2.56
CA GLU A 74 -5.87 -5.07 -2.60
C GLU A 74 -5.10 -5.55 -3.85
N TYR A 75 -4.97 -6.86 -3.96
CA TYR A 75 -4.23 -7.47 -5.06
C TYR A 75 -4.85 -7.19 -6.44
N THR A 76 -6.16 -7.37 -6.58
CA THR A 76 -6.84 -7.17 -7.87
C THR A 76 -6.83 -5.70 -8.28
N SER A 77 -7.03 -4.79 -7.34
CA SER A 77 -6.96 -3.35 -7.62
C SER A 77 -5.54 -2.95 -8.01
N HIS A 78 -4.53 -3.39 -7.27
CA HIS A 78 -3.14 -3.06 -7.58
C HIS A 78 -2.72 -3.61 -8.94
N ARG A 79 -2.94 -4.91 -9.18
CA ARG A 79 -2.48 -5.58 -10.41
C ARG A 79 -3.26 -5.17 -11.66
N TYR A 80 -4.58 -5.10 -11.58
CA TYR A 80 -5.44 -5.01 -12.78
C TYR A 80 -6.07 -3.63 -12.98
N ILE A 81 -6.10 -2.77 -11.94
CA ILE A 81 -6.65 -1.43 -12.04
C ILE A 81 -5.52 -0.41 -12.05
N PHE A 82 -4.65 -0.41 -11.05
CA PHE A 82 -3.62 0.63 -10.90
C PHE A 82 -2.46 0.48 -11.90
N HIS A 83 -2.11 -0.73 -12.28
CA HIS A 83 -1.13 -0.99 -13.33
C HIS A 83 -1.74 -1.06 -14.74
N HIS A 84 -3.06 -0.92 -14.85
CA HIS A 84 -3.70 -0.78 -16.15
C HIS A 84 -3.55 0.65 -16.66
N LYS A 85 -3.10 0.80 -17.91
CA LYS A 85 -3.08 2.10 -18.58
C LYS A 85 -4.44 2.33 -19.23
N PHE A 86 -5.17 3.31 -18.73
CA PHE A 86 -6.49 3.63 -19.26
C PHE A 86 -6.38 4.50 -20.52
N GLU A 87 -7.23 4.20 -21.50
CA GLU A 87 -7.45 5.02 -22.68
C GLU A 87 -8.95 5.29 -22.79
N VAL A 88 -9.33 6.54 -23.08
CA VAL A 88 -10.76 6.90 -23.18
C VAL A 88 -11.40 6.15 -24.35
N SER A 89 -12.38 5.32 -24.05
CA SER A 89 -13.11 4.55 -25.06
C SER A 89 -14.33 5.32 -25.57
N GLU A 90 -14.55 5.30 -26.87
CA GLU A 90 -15.74 5.88 -27.53
C GLU A 90 -16.81 4.82 -27.87
N GLU A 91 -16.59 3.53 -27.50
CA GLU A 91 -17.47 2.43 -27.92
C GLU A 91 -18.88 2.53 -27.35
N THR A 92 -19.01 2.86 -26.06
CA THR A 92 -20.32 3.04 -25.39
C THR A 92 -20.23 4.15 -24.34
N PRO A 93 -21.36 4.85 -24.04
CA PRO A 93 -21.38 5.88 -23.00
C PRO A 93 -20.87 5.39 -21.64
N LEU A 94 -21.22 4.16 -21.25
CA LEU A 94 -20.79 3.55 -19.98
C LEU A 94 -19.28 3.27 -19.97
N LYS A 95 -18.75 2.71 -21.05
CA LYS A 95 -17.31 2.43 -21.18
C LYS A 95 -16.51 3.74 -21.22
N LYS A 96 -17.00 4.74 -21.96
CA LYS A 96 -16.43 6.10 -21.97
C LYS A 96 -16.37 6.69 -20.56
N PHE A 97 -17.46 6.60 -19.81
CA PHE A 97 -17.52 7.10 -18.44
C PHE A 97 -16.46 6.46 -17.56
N PHE A 98 -16.38 5.11 -17.49
CA PHE A 98 -15.42 4.41 -16.65
C PHE A 98 -13.97 4.61 -17.09
N THR A 99 -13.69 4.60 -18.39
CA THR A 99 -12.33 4.83 -18.89
C THR A 99 -11.87 6.28 -18.66
N THR A 100 -12.80 7.25 -18.77
CA THR A 100 -12.51 8.65 -18.41
C THR A 100 -12.17 8.79 -16.92
N LEU A 101 -12.90 8.09 -16.04
CA LEU A 101 -12.57 8.07 -14.62
C LEU A 101 -11.17 7.45 -14.37
N GLY A 102 -10.84 6.36 -15.09
CA GLY A 102 -9.52 5.72 -15.02
C GLY A 102 -8.41 6.71 -15.38
N VAL A 103 -8.48 7.32 -16.55
CA VAL A 103 -7.50 8.32 -17.03
C VAL A 103 -7.38 9.51 -16.08
N LYS A 104 -8.50 9.98 -15.53
CA LYS A 104 -8.51 11.20 -14.71
C LYS A 104 -8.03 11.00 -13.28
N TYR A 105 -8.30 9.84 -12.69
CA TYR A 105 -8.13 9.63 -11.25
C TYR A 105 -7.16 8.50 -10.91
N LEU A 106 -7.17 7.38 -11.63
CA LEU A 106 -6.40 6.19 -11.29
C LEU A 106 -4.97 6.26 -11.88
N ASP A 107 -4.84 6.53 -13.17
CA ASP A 107 -3.53 6.64 -13.82
C ASP A 107 -2.61 7.68 -13.16
N PRO A 108 -3.03 8.95 -12.94
CA PRO A 108 -2.13 9.93 -12.36
C PRO A 108 -1.74 9.62 -10.92
N MET A 109 -2.61 8.94 -10.15
CA MET A 109 -2.35 8.60 -8.77
C MET A 109 -1.24 7.55 -8.68
N HIS A 110 -1.42 6.41 -9.35
CA HIS A 110 -0.51 5.28 -9.24
C HIS A 110 0.76 5.43 -10.10
N THR A 111 0.62 5.90 -11.33
CA THR A 111 1.77 6.21 -12.20
C THR A 111 2.65 7.29 -11.56
N GLY A 112 2.04 8.35 -11.01
CA GLY A 112 2.77 9.40 -10.29
C GLY A 112 3.49 8.87 -9.06
N HIS A 113 2.91 7.89 -8.37
CA HIS A 113 3.55 7.21 -7.25
C HIS A 113 4.77 6.37 -7.69
N HIS A 114 4.66 5.61 -8.78
CA HIS A 114 5.79 4.85 -9.32
C HIS A 114 6.93 5.75 -9.83
N GLU A 115 6.60 6.86 -10.49
CA GLU A 115 7.60 7.81 -10.98
C GLU A 115 8.30 8.56 -9.85
N ARG A 116 7.59 8.86 -8.77
CA ARG A 116 8.04 9.66 -7.64
C ARG A 116 7.72 8.99 -6.31
N PRO A 117 8.40 7.87 -6.00
CA PRO A 117 8.04 7.00 -4.87
C PRO A 117 8.19 7.64 -3.48
N PHE A 118 8.77 8.84 -3.40
CA PHE A 118 8.87 9.63 -2.16
C PHE A 118 8.06 10.92 -2.19
N ASP A 119 7.15 11.09 -3.16
CA ASP A 119 6.25 12.24 -3.20
C ASP A 119 5.01 11.95 -2.32
N GLY A 120 4.93 12.61 -1.18
CA GLY A 120 3.84 12.45 -0.22
C GLY A 120 2.44 12.76 -0.78
N ASN A 121 2.37 13.51 -1.88
CA ASN A 121 1.09 13.80 -2.53
C ASN A 121 0.54 12.63 -3.34
N HIS A 122 1.40 11.70 -3.78
CA HIS A 122 1.02 10.54 -4.58
C HIS A 122 1.11 9.22 -3.79
N MET A 123 1.45 9.28 -2.49
CA MET A 123 1.63 8.11 -1.63
C MET A 123 0.32 7.41 -1.28
N SER A 124 -0.73 8.18 -0.99
CA SER A 124 -2.03 7.66 -0.54
C SER A 124 -3.18 8.38 -1.25
N GLY A 125 -4.34 7.72 -1.34
CA GLY A 125 -5.56 8.29 -1.87
C GLY A 125 -6.00 9.54 -1.10
N ARG A 126 -6.59 10.51 -1.78
CA ARG A 126 -7.23 11.65 -1.12
C ARG A 126 -8.56 11.20 -0.55
N ILE A 127 -8.94 11.70 0.61
CA ILE A 127 -10.21 11.35 1.28
C ILE A 127 -11.42 11.49 0.34
N ARG A 128 -11.43 12.50 -0.53
CA ARG A 128 -12.52 12.71 -1.52
C ARG A 128 -12.62 11.58 -2.55
N ASP A 129 -11.50 10.95 -2.88
CA ASP A 129 -11.43 9.86 -3.86
C ASP A 129 -11.84 8.52 -3.22
N LEU A 130 -11.70 8.40 -1.89
CA LEU A 130 -12.09 7.25 -1.08
C LEU A 130 -13.54 7.34 -0.56
N LEU A 131 -14.12 8.55 -0.52
CA LEU A 131 -15.46 8.78 0.02
C LEU A 131 -16.56 7.98 -0.68
N PRO A 132 -16.59 7.80 -2.02
CA PRO A 132 -17.59 6.95 -2.67
C PRO A 132 -17.54 5.50 -2.19
N MET A 133 -16.37 4.91 -2.03
CA MET A 133 -16.21 3.56 -1.50
C MET A 133 -16.72 3.47 -0.05
N PHE A 134 -16.43 4.48 0.76
CA PHE A 134 -16.95 4.57 2.12
C PHE A 134 -18.47 4.63 2.14
N VAL A 135 -19.09 5.49 1.34
CA VAL A 135 -20.55 5.68 1.29
C VAL A 135 -21.25 4.39 0.85
N ILE A 136 -20.72 3.72 -0.17
CA ILE A 136 -21.29 2.44 -0.65
C ILE A 136 -21.16 1.36 0.44
N GLY A 137 -19.97 1.14 0.98
CA GLY A 137 -19.72 0.09 1.97
C GLY A 137 -20.51 0.33 3.28
N ALA A 138 -20.46 1.56 3.81
CA ALA A 138 -21.20 1.92 5.01
C ALA A 138 -22.73 1.87 4.78
N GLY A 139 -23.19 2.35 3.62
CA GLY A 139 -24.62 2.33 3.26
C GLY A 139 -25.19 0.92 3.19
N LEU A 140 -24.47 0.00 2.54
CA LEU A 140 -24.87 -1.42 2.52
C LEU A 140 -24.89 -2.04 3.92
N GLY A 141 -23.96 -1.64 4.78
CA GLY A 141 -23.89 -2.09 6.17
C GLY A 141 -25.10 -1.68 7.04
N ILE A 142 -25.81 -0.61 6.68
CA ILE A 142 -27.03 -0.19 7.39
C ILE A 142 -28.13 -1.27 7.32
N PHE A 143 -28.23 -1.95 6.21
CA PHE A 143 -29.28 -2.95 5.98
C PHE A 143 -28.90 -4.35 6.48
N PHE A 144 -27.60 -4.65 6.54
CA PHE A 144 -27.14 -6.01 6.86
C PHE A 144 -25.92 -5.96 7.80
N PHE A 145 -26.12 -6.32 9.06
CA PHE A 145 -25.04 -6.30 10.05
C PHE A 145 -23.78 -7.10 9.63
N PRO A 146 -23.86 -8.31 9.03
CA PRO A 146 -22.67 -8.99 8.50
C PRO A 146 -21.88 -8.14 7.50
N VAL A 147 -22.57 -7.41 6.61
CA VAL A 147 -21.94 -6.51 5.65
C VAL A 147 -21.25 -5.35 6.35
N ALA A 148 -21.85 -4.81 7.41
CA ALA A 148 -21.23 -3.76 8.22
C ALA A 148 -19.91 -4.23 8.84
N VAL A 149 -19.85 -5.47 9.37
CA VAL A 149 -18.63 -6.04 9.95
C VAL A 149 -17.58 -6.31 8.88
N ILE A 150 -17.97 -6.89 7.74
CA ILE A 150 -17.06 -7.11 6.60
C ILE A 150 -16.46 -5.79 6.15
N THR A 151 -17.29 -4.74 5.98
CA THR A 151 -16.86 -3.41 5.56
C THR A 151 -15.94 -2.75 6.59
N ALA A 152 -16.27 -2.84 7.89
CA ALA A 152 -15.43 -2.32 8.96
C ALA A 152 -14.05 -3.01 8.97
N THR A 153 -14.04 -4.33 8.80
CA THR A 153 -12.79 -5.10 8.71
C THR A 153 -11.97 -4.69 7.49
N TRP A 154 -12.62 -4.57 6.34
CA TRP A 154 -11.99 -4.11 5.11
C TRP A 154 -11.36 -2.71 5.28
N PHE A 155 -12.05 -1.77 5.93
CA PHE A 155 -11.52 -0.44 6.22
C PHE A 155 -10.30 -0.49 7.14
N ILE A 156 -10.31 -1.34 8.17
CA ILE A 156 -9.15 -1.50 9.06
C ILE A 156 -7.95 -2.11 8.32
N CYS A 157 -8.19 -3.09 7.47
CA CYS A 157 -7.12 -3.67 6.63
C CYS A 157 -6.56 -2.64 5.63
N TYR A 158 -7.43 -1.84 5.01
CA TYR A 158 -7.01 -0.74 4.15
C TYR A 158 -6.15 0.29 4.91
N LEU A 159 -6.55 0.67 6.12
CA LEU A 159 -5.74 1.57 6.94
C LEU A 159 -4.38 0.96 7.30
N ALA A 160 -4.35 -0.34 7.62
CA ALA A 160 -3.09 -1.03 7.87
C ALA A 160 -2.18 -1.00 6.63
N GLU A 161 -2.75 -1.23 5.45
CA GLU A 161 -2.02 -1.11 4.17
C GLU A 161 -1.46 0.30 3.97
N GLU A 162 -2.26 1.34 4.08
CA GLU A 162 -1.82 2.73 3.90
C GLU A 162 -0.65 3.08 4.85
N TRP A 163 -0.71 2.64 6.12
CA TRP A 163 0.35 2.86 7.09
C TRP A 163 1.60 2.02 6.80
N ILE A 164 1.45 0.77 6.39
CA ILE A 164 2.57 -0.10 6.00
C ILE A 164 3.24 0.45 4.74
N HIS A 165 2.45 0.83 3.74
CA HIS A 165 2.91 1.42 2.50
C HIS A 165 3.72 2.70 2.75
N HIS A 166 3.15 3.67 3.48
CA HIS A 166 3.86 4.86 3.93
C HIS A 166 5.18 4.51 4.64
N ALA A 167 5.12 3.58 5.60
CA ALA A 167 6.27 3.20 6.37
C ALA A 167 7.38 2.56 5.51
N THR A 168 7.02 1.74 4.50
CA THR A 168 8.00 1.12 3.59
C THR A 168 8.77 2.16 2.77
N HIS A 169 8.17 3.30 2.43
CA HIS A 169 8.86 4.38 1.72
C HIS A 169 9.74 5.22 2.65
N PHE A 170 9.26 5.57 3.83
CA PHE A 170 9.90 6.62 4.63
C PHE A 170 10.79 6.09 5.75
N TYR A 171 10.52 4.89 6.31
CA TYR A 171 11.25 4.39 7.48
C TYR A 171 12.17 3.21 7.18
N ASN A 172 13.13 3.01 8.07
CA ASN A 172 13.98 1.83 8.09
C ASN A 172 13.59 0.95 9.28
N PHE A 173 13.58 -0.36 9.09
CA PHE A 173 13.08 -1.32 10.07
C PHE A 173 14.16 -2.31 10.51
N ARG A 174 14.07 -2.74 11.77
CA ARG A 174 14.79 -3.90 12.31
C ARG A 174 13.93 -5.16 12.28
N ASP A 175 12.62 -5.01 12.38
CA ASP A 175 11.64 -6.09 12.34
C ASP A 175 11.69 -6.84 10.99
N PRO A 176 11.66 -8.20 11.00
CA PRO A 176 11.77 -9.01 9.78
C PRO A 176 10.63 -8.81 8.79
N TYR A 177 9.38 -8.69 9.27
CA TYR A 177 8.21 -8.48 8.41
C TYR A 177 8.29 -7.14 7.67
N PHE A 178 8.51 -6.03 8.39
CA PHE A 178 8.61 -4.71 7.76
C PHE A 178 9.83 -4.58 6.85
N ARG A 179 10.95 -5.26 7.18
CA ARG A 179 12.11 -5.33 6.29
C ARG A 179 11.79 -6.09 5.01
N TYR A 180 11.05 -7.19 5.12
CA TYR A 180 10.58 -7.95 3.97
C TYR A 180 9.65 -7.08 3.11
N MET A 181 8.61 -6.49 3.68
CA MET A 181 7.66 -5.65 2.96
C MET A 181 8.33 -4.46 2.29
N LYS A 182 9.25 -3.78 2.97
CA LYS A 182 10.03 -2.69 2.37
C LYS A 182 10.82 -3.15 1.15
N LYS A 183 11.54 -4.24 1.24
CA LYS A 183 12.32 -4.77 0.11
C LYS A 183 11.40 -5.19 -1.04
N HIS A 184 10.30 -5.86 -0.70
CA HIS A 184 9.29 -6.31 -1.64
C HIS A 184 8.72 -5.13 -2.42
N HIS A 185 8.16 -4.17 -1.71
CA HIS A 185 7.51 -3.00 -2.29
C HIS A 185 8.49 -2.07 -3.04
N MET A 186 9.65 -1.76 -2.46
CA MET A 186 10.65 -0.91 -3.13
C MET A 186 11.24 -1.55 -4.41
N TYR A 187 11.29 -2.89 -4.48
CA TYR A 187 11.67 -3.56 -5.72
C TYR A 187 10.55 -3.51 -6.76
N HIS A 188 9.28 -3.56 -6.32
CA HIS A 188 8.13 -3.37 -7.19
C HIS A 188 8.17 -2.02 -7.93
N HIS A 189 8.67 -0.97 -7.29
CA HIS A 189 8.89 0.34 -7.92
C HIS A 189 9.98 0.39 -8.99
N THR A 190 10.73 -0.69 -9.21
CA THR A 190 11.72 -0.75 -10.30
C THR A 190 11.06 -1.18 -11.61
N LYS A 191 11.64 -0.77 -12.76
CA LYS A 191 11.16 -1.19 -14.09
C LYS A 191 11.07 -2.71 -14.26
N GLN A 192 11.95 -3.46 -13.59
CA GLN A 192 11.95 -4.92 -13.62
C GLN A 192 10.94 -5.52 -12.63
N GLY A 193 10.72 -4.84 -11.49
CA GLY A 193 9.86 -5.31 -10.41
C GLY A 193 8.37 -5.07 -10.63
N MET A 194 7.98 -4.03 -11.36
CA MET A 194 6.58 -3.59 -11.52
C MET A 194 5.64 -4.62 -12.19
N LYS A 195 6.19 -5.72 -12.71
CA LYS A 195 5.42 -6.86 -13.27
C LYS A 195 5.11 -7.94 -12.23
N TYR A 196 5.58 -7.79 -11.00
CA TYR A 196 5.53 -8.77 -9.93
C TYR A 196 5.27 -8.10 -8.59
N GLY A 197 4.90 -8.88 -7.57
CA GLY A 197 4.89 -8.41 -6.19
C GLY A 197 3.85 -7.32 -5.92
N PHE A 198 2.60 -7.60 -6.27
CA PHE A 198 1.50 -6.64 -6.15
C PHE A 198 0.91 -6.54 -4.75
N GLY A 199 1.19 -7.50 -3.86
CA GLY A 199 0.75 -7.43 -2.47
C GLY A 199 1.55 -6.39 -1.68
N THR A 200 0.91 -5.36 -1.15
CA THR A 200 1.55 -4.30 -0.33
C THR A 200 1.60 -4.65 1.16
N THR A 201 0.65 -5.51 1.62
CA THR A 201 0.64 -6.00 3.00
C THR A 201 1.18 -7.42 3.14
N SER A 202 1.10 -8.23 2.09
CA SER A 202 1.68 -9.57 2.08
C SER A 202 1.87 -10.09 0.66
N GLY A 203 2.90 -10.92 0.44
CA GLY A 203 3.10 -11.61 -0.83
C GLY A 203 2.30 -12.92 -0.98
N ILE A 204 1.28 -13.15 -0.13
CA ILE A 204 0.53 -14.42 -0.13
C ILE A 204 -0.25 -14.59 -1.43
N ILE A 205 -0.97 -13.55 -1.86
CA ILE A 205 -1.75 -13.61 -3.10
C ILE A 205 -0.85 -13.74 -4.32
N ASP A 206 0.31 -13.08 -4.31
CA ASP A 206 1.33 -13.25 -5.37
C ASP A 206 1.78 -14.69 -5.54
N TYR A 207 1.77 -15.47 -4.44
CA TYR A 207 2.06 -16.90 -4.51
C TYR A 207 0.99 -17.65 -5.29
N PHE A 208 -0.27 -17.46 -4.96
CA PHE A 208 -1.38 -18.19 -5.59
C PHE A 208 -1.62 -17.76 -7.05
N TRP A 209 -1.39 -16.49 -7.39
CA TRP A 209 -1.58 -15.94 -8.73
C TRP A 209 -0.31 -15.91 -9.59
N ASN A 210 0.76 -16.61 -9.15
CA ASN A 210 2.03 -16.73 -9.85
C ASN A 210 2.65 -15.39 -10.29
N SER A 211 2.50 -14.36 -9.46
CA SER A 211 3.08 -13.03 -9.67
C SER A 211 4.25 -12.72 -8.72
N ARG A 212 4.82 -13.75 -8.09
CA ARG A 212 6.04 -13.61 -7.28
C ARG A 212 7.24 -13.24 -8.13
N TYR A 213 8.17 -12.53 -7.52
CA TYR A 213 9.48 -12.32 -8.16
C TYR A 213 10.14 -13.65 -8.56
N PRO A 214 10.86 -13.67 -9.69
CA PRO A 214 11.68 -14.82 -10.08
C PRO A 214 12.63 -15.26 -8.96
N GLU A 215 13.00 -16.56 -8.92
CA GLU A 215 13.78 -17.15 -7.82
C GLU A 215 15.08 -16.40 -7.55
N HIS A 216 15.87 -16.10 -8.60
CA HIS A 216 17.14 -15.37 -8.44
C HIS A 216 16.96 -13.97 -7.84
N ILE A 217 15.81 -13.31 -8.09
CA ILE A 217 15.47 -12.02 -7.47
C ILE A 217 15.09 -12.23 -6.01
N ARG A 218 14.29 -13.25 -5.70
CA ARG A 218 13.90 -13.57 -4.32
C ARG A 218 15.12 -13.89 -3.46
N GLN A 219 16.06 -14.67 -3.98
CA GLN A 219 17.32 -14.96 -3.29
C GLN A 219 18.14 -13.68 -3.04
N ARG A 220 18.21 -12.77 -4.02
CA ARG A 220 18.90 -11.48 -3.85
C ARG A 220 18.22 -10.58 -2.81
N LEU A 221 16.89 -10.52 -2.80
CA LEU A 221 16.15 -9.64 -1.90
C LEU A 221 16.04 -10.19 -0.47
N TYR A 222 15.80 -11.49 -0.35
CA TYR A 222 15.40 -12.13 0.91
C TYR A 222 16.38 -13.21 1.39
N GLY A 223 17.25 -13.73 0.52
CA GLY A 223 18.24 -14.74 0.90
C GLY A 223 19.12 -14.22 2.03
N ALA A 224 19.49 -15.12 2.95
CA ALA A 224 20.50 -14.83 3.95
C ALA A 224 21.79 -14.39 3.23
N LYS A 225 22.41 -13.29 3.69
CA LYS A 225 23.78 -12.97 3.24
C LYS A 225 24.63 -14.18 3.57
N LYS A 226 25.13 -14.90 2.56
CA LYS A 226 26.23 -15.84 2.76
C LYS A 226 27.32 -15.06 3.50
N SER A 227 27.72 -15.51 4.67
CA SER A 227 28.78 -14.84 5.43
C SER A 227 30.01 -14.78 4.52
N ILE A 228 30.62 -13.61 4.43
CA ILE A 228 31.88 -13.41 3.69
C ILE A 228 32.98 -14.36 4.21
N ALA A 229 32.84 -14.88 5.42
CA ALA A 229 33.68 -15.90 6.02
C ALA A 229 33.69 -17.26 5.30
N ALA A 230 32.64 -17.60 4.50
CA ALA A 230 32.63 -18.88 3.78
C ALA A 230 33.47 -18.84 2.48
N ASN A 231 33.79 -17.66 1.97
CA ASN A 231 34.61 -17.52 0.75
C ASN A 231 36.14 -17.39 1.05
N GLN A 232 36.55 -17.37 2.33
CA GLN A 232 37.96 -17.35 2.69
C GLN A 232 38.50 -18.72 3.10
N ALA A 233 37.72 -19.78 2.99
CA ALA A 233 38.07 -21.14 3.38
C ALA A 233 38.25 -22.10 2.19
N GLU A 234 38.58 -21.62 0.98
CA GLU A 234 39.16 -22.51 -0.02
C GLU A 234 40.66 -22.60 0.17
N PRO A 235 41.20 -23.77 0.51
CA PRO A 235 42.65 -23.98 0.57
C PRO A 235 43.20 -23.88 -0.86
N GLN A 236 44.18 -23.00 -1.02
CA GLN A 236 45.05 -23.03 -2.20
C GLN A 236 45.78 -24.36 -2.17
N ALA A 237 45.44 -25.24 -3.08
CA ALA A 237 46.19 -26.44 -3.43
C ALA A 237 46.96 -26.20 -4.72
#